data_b785995ef8bab47659cdeab355f9c5d1
#
_entry.id   b785995ef8bab47659cdeab355f9c5d1
#
_cell.length_a   1.000
_cell.length_b   1.000
_cell.length_c   1.000
_cell.angle_alpha   90.00
_cell.angle_beta   90.00
_cell.angle_gamma   90.00
#
_symmetry.space_group_name_H-M   'P 1'
#
loop_
_entity.id
_entity.type
_entity.pdbx_description
1 polymer ?
#
loop_
_entity_poly.entity_id
_entity_poly.type
_entity_poly.pdbx_seq_one_letter_code
_entity_poly.pdbx_strand_id
1 'polypeptide(L)'
;MRILSPAKINLFLKITGKRPDGYHELVSLMCCVGLYDTVSLTFGVKETSVSCSHPDVPEDETNLAFAAAFLFFNTLNINESVKISIEKQIPVAAGLGGGSSNAAAVLLGLNRYYGDPFSQDKLMSMGFSIGADVPFLIFQRPALVSGIGEKLEAYQGLENLKILLIFPGFGVSTAKVYKNLNLGLTKCKKKLRSFLLSKQSFDPGCHLCNDLETTAASMYPGIFTVKEALLRHGALGALMSGSGSTVFGLFSDSDNALKANNALAENDKWQLYLVDMMTKEKGDNPEQG
;
A
#
# COMPACT_ATOMS: atom_id res chain seq x y z
N MET A 1 2.08 0.90 23.45
CA MET A 1 2.41 -0.17 22.47
C MET A 1 2.88 0.49 21.19
N ARG A 2 3.95 0.01 20.56
CA ARG A 2 4.49 0.52 19.28
C ARG A 2 4.30 -0.51 18.16
N ILE A 3 3.85 -0.10 16.98
CA ILE A 3 3.51 -1.00 15.87
C ILE A 3 4.05 -0.40 14.57
N LEU A 4 4.80 -1.19 13.81
CA LEU A 4 5.25 -0.81 12.47
C LEU A 4 4.11 -1.03 11.47
N SER A 5 3.84 -0.03 10.66
CA SER A 5 2.76 0.07 9.70
C SER A 5 3.35 0.14 8.28
N PRO A 6 3.43 -0.99 7.54
CA PRO A 6 4.16 -1.06 6.28
C PRO A 6 3.43 -0.35 5.13
N ALA A 7 4.20 0.19 4.20
CA ALA A 7 3.68 0.59 2.89
C ALA A 7 3.32 -0.64 2.05
N LYS A 8 2.48 -0.45 1.02
CA LYS A 8 2.17 -1.46 0.00
C LYS A 8 2.48 -0.94 -1.39
N ILE A 9 2.71 -1.85 -2.32
CA ILE A 9 2.71 -1.57 -3.75
C ILE A 9 1.76 -2.50 -4.49
N ASN A 10 1.33 -2.09 -5.68
CA ASN A 10 0.59 -2.92 -6.62
C ASN A 10 1.54 -3.33 -7.75
N LEU A 11 1.94 -4.60 -7.80
CA LEU A 11 2.79 -5.14 -8.87
C LEU A 11 2.02 -5.24 -10.20
N PHE A 12 0.74 -5.48 -10.14
CA PHE A 12 -0.19 -5.10 -11.18
C PHE A 12 -1.51 -4.61 -10.60
N LEU A 13 -2.23 -3.80 -11.36
CA LEU A 13 -3.59 -3.35 -11.08
C LEU A 13 -4.38 -3.27 -12.38
N LYS A 14 -5.35 -4.15 -12.52
CA LYS A 14 -6.25 -4.18 -13.67
C LYS A 14 -7.67 -3.86 -13.25
N ILE A 15 -8.28 -2.92 -13.92
CA ILE A 15 -9.70 -2.62 -13.77
C ILE A 15 -10.51 -3.58 -14.64
N THR A 16 -11.45 -4.28 -14.03
CA THR A 16 -12.25 -5.32 -14.69
C THR A 16 -13.67 -4.85 -15.03
N GLY A 17 -14.15 -3.83 -14.32
CA GLY A 17 -15.48 -3.27 -14.55
C GLY A 17 -15.75 -2.03 -13.72
N LYS A 18 -16.90 -1.41 -13.98
CA LYS A 18 -17.46 -0.34 -13.16
C LYS A 18 -18.82 -0.80 -12.63
N ARG A 19 -19.03 -0.69 -11.33
CA ARG A 19 -20.26 -1.07 -10.63
C ARG A 19 -21.30 0.04 -10.71
N PRO A 20 -22.59 -0.30 -10.54
CA PRO A 20 -23.67 0.70 -10.47
C PRO A 20 -23.51 1.68 -9.30
N ASP A 21 -22.86 1.27 -8.19
CA ASP A 21 -22.57 2.10 -7.02
C ASP A 21 -21.40 3.10 -7.25
N GLY A 22 -20.81 3.10 -8.46
CA GLY A 22 -19.73 4.00 -8.86
C GLY A 22 -18.32 3.46 -8.58
N TYR A 23 -18.17 2.39 -7.80
CA TYR A 23 -16.89 1.73 -7.57
C TYR A 23 -16.42 0.97 -8.82
N HIS A 24 -15.11 0.74 -8.89
CA HIS A 24 -14.50 -0.05 -9.96
C HIS A 24 -14.07 -1.42 -9.42
N GLU A 25 -14.49 -2.47 -10.11
CA GLU A 25 -13.95 -3.80 -9.87
C GLU A 25 -12.53 -3.89 -10.41
N LEU A 26 -11.67 -4.55 -9.67
CA LEU A 26 -10.26 -4.70 -10.00
C LEU A 26 -9.73 -6.10 -9.71
N VAL A 27 -8.60 -6.41 -10.33
CA VAL A 27 -7.72 -7.50 -9.91
C VAL A 27 -6.32 -6.93 -9.80
N SER A 28 -5.66 -7.18 -8.67
CA SER A 28 -4.33 -6.64 -8.35
C SER A 28 -3.47 -7.71 -7.68
N LEU A 29 -2.17 -7.68 -7.93
CA LEU A 29 -1.19 -8.37 -7.08
C LEU A 29 -0.54 -7.31 -6.18
N MET A 30 -0.72 -7.46 -4.88
CA MET A 30 -0.22 -6.54 -3.88
C MET A 30 0.84 -7.20 -3.00
N CYS A 31 1.84 -6.43 -2.60
CA CYS A 31 2.78 -6.81 -1.55
C CYS A 31 3.12 -5.61 -0.65
N CYS A 32 3.44 -5.90 0.61
CA CYS A 32 4.02 -4.92 1.51
C CYS A 32 5.51 -4.73 1.19
N VAL A 33 6.03 -3.57 1.55
CA VAL A 33 7.44 -3.21 1.37
C VAL A 33 8.02 -2.62 2.65
N GLY A 34 9.35 -2.70 2.82
CA GLY A 34 10.07 -2.30 4.02
C GLY A 34 10.17 -0.79 4.26
N LEU A 35 9.12 -0.04 3.97
CA LEU A 35 8.93 1.37 4.35
C LEU A 35 7.77 1.45 5.33
N TYR A 36 8.00 2.03 6.52
CA TYR A 36 7.03 1.97 7.61
C TYR A 36 6.73 3.34 8.21
N ASP A 37 5.46 3.57 8.56
CA ASP A 37 5.11 4.50 9.62
C ASP A 37 5.21 3.80 10.98
N THR A 38 5.31 4.55 12.06
CA THR A 38 5.19 4.02 13.41
C THR A 38 3.89 4.50 14.03
N VAL A 39 3.04 3.55 14.46
CA VAL A 39 1.81 3.83 15.21
C VAL A 39 2.04 3.46 16.67
N SER A 40 1.85 4.44 17.56
CA SER A 40 1.95 4.26 19.01
C SER A 40 0.56 4.37 19.64
N LEU A 41 0.18 3.37 20.44
CA LEU A 41 -1.07 3.33 21.20
C LEU A 41 -0.79 3.51 22.70
N THR A 42 -1.46 4.50 23.32
CA THR A 42 -1.41 4.75 24.76
C THR A 42 -2.82 4.56 25.33
N PHE A 43 -2.94 3.67 26.28
CA PHE A 43 -4.19 3.26 26.93
C PHE A 43 -4.38 4.00 28.26
N GLY A 44 -5.58 3.90 28.85
CA GLY A 44 -5.91 4.54 30.11
C GLY A 44 -6.09 6.06 30.01
N VAL A 45 -6.46 6.56 28.84
CA VAL A 45 -6.77 7.97 28.57
C VAL A 45 -8.28 8.22 28.67
N LYS A 46 -8.68 9.48 28.87
CA LYS A 46 -10.09 9.85 29.03
C LYS A 46 -10.89 9.86 27.74
N GLU A 47 -10.23 10.15 26.64
CA GLU A 47 -10.84 10.26 25.31
C GLU A 47 -9.94 9.72 24.22
N THR A 48 -10.55 9.21 23.14
CA THR A 48 -9.80 8.77 21.95
C THR A 48 -9.33 10.01 21.17
N SER A 49 -8.03 10.01 20.85
CA SER A 49 -7.41 11.09 20.08
C SER A 49 -6.36 10.53 19.12
N VAL A 50 -6.10 11.28 18.05
CA VAL A 50 -5.05 10.98 17.09
C VAL A 50 -4.15 12.20 16.92
N SER A 51 -2.85 11.97 16.82
CA SER A 51 -1.85 12.99 16.45
C SER A 51 -0.91 12.44 15.39
N CYS A 52 -0.41 13.31 14.52
CA CYS A 52 0.45 12.90 13.41
C CYS A 52 1.62 13.87 13.23
N SER A 53 2.80 13.36 12.92
CA SER A 53 3.99 14.16 12.64
C SER A 53 3.93 14.91 11.29
N HIS A 54 2.96 14.61 10.41
CA HIS A 54 2.81 15.22 9.09
C HIS A 54 1.60 16.18 9.06
N PRO A 55 1.77 17.44 8.66
CA PRO A 55 0.74 18.46 8.74
C PRO A 55 -0.49 18.22 7.85
N ASP A 56 -0.33 17.50 6.73
CA ASP A 56 -1.43 17.20 5.80
C ASP A 56 -2.28 15.99 6.22
N VAL A 57 -1.96 15.34 7.36
CA VAL A 57 -2.74 14.22 7.89
C VAL A 57 -3.70 14.76 8.95
N PRO A 58 -5.02 14.55 8.82
CA PRO A 58 -5.99 15.07 9.79
C PRO A 58 -5.78 14.43 11.16
N GLU A 59 -5.98 15.24 12.22
CA GLU A 59 -5.89 14.81 13.63
C GLU A 59 -7.28 14.76 14.29
N ASP A 60 -8.31 14.49 13.50
CA ASP A 60 -9.72 14.42 13.89
C ASP A 60 -10.36 13.08 13.48
N GLU A 61 -11.68 13.01 13.58
CA GLU A 61 -12.48 11.80 13.28
C GLU A 61 -12.39 11.35 11.81
N THR A 62 -11.92 12.20 10.91
CA THR A 62 -11.71 11.86 9.50
C THR A 62 -10.44 11.02 9.27
N ASN A 63 -9.58 10.92 10.27
CA ASN A 63 -8.40 10.06 10.22
C ASN A 63 -8.79 8.59 10.30
N LEU A 64 -8.32 7.77 9.34
CA LEU A 64 -8.66 6.35 9.28
C LEU A 64 -8.19 5.55 10.53
N ALA A 65 -7.12 5.97 11.18
CA ALA A 65 -6.64 5.36 12.42
C ALA A 65 -7.60 5.66 13.59
N PHE A 66 -8.17 6.87 13.64
CA PHE A 66 -9.22 7.21 14.62
C PHE A 66 -10.48 6.38 14.37
N ALA A 67 -10.94 6.32 13.11
CA ALA A 67 -12.10 5.52 12.73
C ALA A 67 -11.91 4.02 13.07
N ALA A 68 -10.69 3.51 12.94
CA ALA A 68 -10.34 2.13 13.27
C ALA A 68 -10.50 1.86 14.78
N ALA A 69 -10.02 2.75 15.64
CA ALA A 69 -10.18 2.61 17.09
C ALA A 69 -11.65 2.67 17.51
N PHE A 70 -12.39 3.65 16.98
CA PHE A 70 -13.82 3.80 17.26
C PHE A 70 -14.62 2.56 16.85
N LEU A 71 -14.37 2.02 15.64
CA LEU A 71 -15.02 0.81 15.15
C LEU A 71 -14.66 -0.41 16.02
N PHE A 72 -13.40 -0.53 16.45
CA PHE A 72 -12.95 -1.63 17.30
C PHE A 72 -13.69 -1.65 18.64
N PHE A 73 -13.69 -0.52 19.36
CA PHE A 73 -14.35 -0.41 20.66
C PHE A 73 -15.86 -0.64 20.57
N ASN A 74 -16.52 -0.10 19.56
CA ASN A 74 -17.95 -0.33 19.32
C ASN A 74 -18.23 -1.81 19.03
N THR A 75 -17.39 -2.49 18.23
CA THR A 75 -17.58 -3.90 17.89
C THR A 75 -17.34 -4.81 19.10
N LEU A 76 -16.38 -4.46 19.96
CA LEU A 76 -16.10 -5.19 21.21
C LEU A 76 -17.11 -4.84 22.31
N ASN A 77 -17.95 -3.80 22.10
CA ASN A 77 -18.94 -3.29 23.04
C ASN A 77 -18.31 -2.86 24.40
N ILE A 78 -17.20 -2.14 24.35
CA ILE A 78 -16.53 -1.58 25.53
C ILE A 78 -16.45 -0.05 25.41
N ASN A 79 -16.52 0.64 26.56
CA ASN A 79 -16.38 2.09 26.64
C ASN A 79 -14.96 2.45 27.06
N GLU A 80 -14.03 2.27 26.15
CA GLU A 80 -12.60 2.53 26.34
C GLU A 80 -12.09 3.59 25.36
N SER A 81 -10.92 4.13 25.65
CA SER A 81 -10.30 5.20 24.87
C SER A 81 -8.81 4.92 24.63
N VAL A 82 -8.28 5.42 23.52
CA VAL A 82 -6.86 5.26 23.17
C VAL A 82 -6.31 6.53 22.54
N LYS A 83 -5.11 6.95 22.96
CA LYS A 83 -4.34 7.97 22.26
C LYS A 83 -3.49 7.30 21.20
N ILE A 84 -3.67 7.74 19.94
CA ILE A 84 -2.97 7.26 18.77
C ILE A 84 -1.94 8.33 18.38
N SER A 85 -0.66 7.97 18.27
CA SER A 85 0.38 8.87 17.74
C SER A 85 1.03 8.22 16.53
N ILE A 86 1.08 8.95 15.40
CA ILE A 86 1.57 8.46 14.11
C ILE A 86 2.84 9.24 13.73
N GLU A 87 3.96 8.52 13.64
CA GLU A 87 5.21 9.04 13.05
C GLU A 87 5.24 8.65 11.56
N LYS A 88 5.05 9.64 10.67
CA LYS A 88 4.96 9.42 9.22
C LYS A 88 6.34 9.37 8.57
N GLN A 89 6.58 8.29 7.80
CA GLN A 89 7.68 8.14 6.86
C GLN A 89 7.18 7.77 5.46
N ILE A 90 6.00 7.12 5.37
CA ILE A 90 5.36 6.82 4.09
C ILE A 90 4.79 8.13 3.53
N PRO A 91 5.17 8.57 2.32
CA PRO A 91 4.64 9.78 1.70
C PRO A 91 3.11 9.78 1.64
N VAL A 92 2.51 10.95 1.92
CA VAL A 92 1.06 11.12 1.92
C VAL A 92 0.52 11.24 0.49
N ALA A 93 -0.64 10.65 0.22
CA ALA A 93 -1.30 10.63 -1.10
C ALA A 93 -0.39 10.12 -2.24
N ALA A 94 0.47 9.15 -1.95
CA ALA A 94 1.52 8.65 -2.82
C ALA A 94 1.22 7.27 -3.48
N GLY A 95 0.04 6.71 -3.29
CA GLY A 95 -0.32 5.38 -3.82
C GLY A 95 0.24 4.19 -3.01
N LEU A 96 0.83 4.46 -1.83
CA LEU A 96 1.51 3.49 -0.97
C LEU A 96 0.65 2.96 0.19
N GLY A 97 -0.60 3.40 0.32
CA GLY A 97 -1.54 2.90 1.32
C GLY A 97 -1.27 3.30 2.76
N GLY A 98 -0.46 4.34 3.03
CA GLY A 98 -0.02 4.71 4.38
C GLY A 98 -1.15 4.93 5.39
N GLY A 99 -2.20 5.69 5.04
CA GLY A 99 -3.35 5.90 5.93
C GLY A 99 -4.12 4.62 6.25
N SER A 100 -4.34 3.77 5.24
CA SER A 100 -4.97 2.45 5.43
C SER A 100 -4.08 1.52 6.27
N SER A 101 -2.76 1.64 6.14
CA SER A 101 -1.81 0.88 6.96
C SER A 101 -1.85 1.31 8.42
N ASN A 102 -1.94 2.63 8.68
CA ASN A 102 -2.09 3.13 10.05
C ASN A 102 -3.39 2.62 10.69
N ALA A 103 -4.51 2.60 9.95
CA ALA A 103 -5.78 2.02 10.42
C ALA A 103 -5.65 0.52 10.72
N ALA A 104 -5.01 -0.25 9.82
CA ALA A 104 -4.74 -1.67 10.03
C ALA A 104 -3.88 -1.91 11.29
N ALA A 105 -2.83 -1.10 11.49
CA ALA A 105 -1.97 -1.18 12.67
C ALA A 105 -2.75 -0.92 13.97
N VAL A 106 -3.70 0.03 13.96
CA VAL A 106 -4.58 0.28 15.11
C VAL A 106 -5.47 -0.93 15.39
N LEU A 107 -6.15 -1.50 14.37
CA LEU A 107 -6.99 -2.69 14.55
C LEU A 107 -6.20 -3.87 15.11
N LEU A 108 -5.02 -4.17 14.53
CA LEU A 108 -4.15 -5.25 14.98
C LEU A 108 -3.60 -5.01 16.40
N GLY A 109 -3.21 -3.76 16.69
CA GLY A 109 -2.69 -3.40 18.02
C GLY A 109 -3.72 -3.49 19.12
N LEU A 110 -4.94 -3.00 18.86
CA LEU A 110 -6.06 -3.11 19.80
C LEU A 110 -6.44 -4.58 20.00
N ASN A 111 -6.54 -5.35 18.91
CA ASN A 111 -6.85 -6.77 19.00
C ASN A 111 -5.87 -7.50 19.91
N ARG A 112 -4.56 -7.30 19.69
CA ARG A 112 -3.51 -7.90 20.53
C ARG A 112 -3.60 -7.43 21.99
N TYR A 113 -3.87 -6.14 22.23
CA TYR A 113 -3.96 -5.60 23.59
C TYR A 113 -5.10 -6.21 24.41
N TYR A 114 -6.24 -6.46 23.77
CA TYR A 114 -7.42 -7.07 24.39
C TYR A 114 -7.44 -8.61 24.31
N GLY A 115 -6.33 -9.27 23.98
CA GLY A 115 -6.20 -10.74 24.00
C GLY A 115 -6.81 -11.42 22.79
N ASP A 116 -6.74 -10.79 21.61
CA ASP A 116 -7.17 -11.30 20.31
C ASP A 116 -8.65 -11.71 20.23
N PRO A 117 -9.61 -10.83 20.66
CA PRO A 117 -11.04 -11.16 20.67
C PRO A 117 -11.61 -11.40 19.26
N PHE A 118 -10.97 -10.89 18.21
CA PHE A 118 -11.41 -11.01 16.83
C PHE A 118 -10.44 -11.83 15.99
N SER A 119 -10.98 -12.71 15.13
CA SER A 119 -10.21 -13.42 14.11
C SER A 119 -9.68 -12.44 13.04
N GLN A 120 -8.65 -12.86 12.28
CA GLN A 120 -8.13 -12.07 11.17
C GLN A 120 -9.22 -11.71 10.15
N ASP A 121 -10.11 -12.64 9.80
CA ASP A 121 -11.22 -12.41 8.88
C ASP A 121 -12.19 -11.33 9.41
N LYS A 122 -12.47 -11.34 10.71
CA LYS A 122 -13.31 -10.32 11.34
C LYS A 122 -12.64 -8.96 11.29
N LEU A 123 -11.34 -8.88 11.59
CA LEU A 123 -10.56 -7.63 11.47
C LEU A 123 -10.52 -7.12 10.02
N MET A 124 -10.33 -8.00 9.04
CA MET A 124 -10.37 -7.64 7.61
C MET A 124 -11.74 -7.09 7.21
N SER A 125 -12.83 -7.74 7.68
CA SER A 125 -14.19 -7.24 7.45
C SER A 125 -14.43 -5.86 8.06
N MET A 126 -13.96 -5.62 9.29
CA MET A 126 -13.98 -4.30 9.92
C MET A 126 -13.15 -3.29 9.12
N GLY A 127 -11.93 -3.67 8.75
CA GLY A 127 -11.01 -2.84 7.97
C GLY A 127 -11.60 -2.42 6.63
N PHE A 128 -12.35 -3.29 5.96
CA PHE A 128 -12.99 -2.99 4.69
C PHE A 128 -14.01 -1.83 4.78
N SER A 129 -14.73 -1.71 5.90
CA SER A 129 -15.65 -0.59 6.12
C SER A 129 -14.94 0.77 6.32
N ILE A 130 -13.63 0.75 6.61
CA ILE A 130 -12.79 1.94 6.80
C ILE A 130 -12.12 2.34 5.48
N GLY A 131 -11.63 1.34 4.70
CA GLY A 131 -10.97 1.60 3.44
C GLY A 131 -10.58 0.32 2.69
N ALA A 132 -10.61 0.37 1.36
CA ALA A 132 -10.40 -0.78 0.48
C ALA A 132 -9.03 -1.47 0.63
N ASP A 133 -7.97 -0.72 0.99
CA ASP A 133 -6.63 -1.27 1.19
C ASP A 133 -6.42 -1.84 2.61
N VAL A 134 -7.29 -1.51 3.59
CA VAL A 134 -7.12 -1.93 5.00
C VAL A 134 -7.11 -3.45 5.17
N PRO A 135 -8.00 -4.24 4.52
CA PRO A 135 -7.96 -5.70 4.61
C PRO A 135 -6.61 -6.29 4.19
N PHE A 136 -6.03 -5.81 3.08
CA PHE A 136 -4.70 -6.26 2.63
C PHE A 136 -3.61 -5.93 3.67
N LEU A 137 -3.68 -4.76 4.30
CA LEU A 137 -2.70 -4.31 5.29
C LEU A 137 -2.87 -4.98 6.67
N ILE A 138 -4.03 -5.61 6.93
CA ILE A 138 -4.22 -6.56 8.03
C ILE A 138 -3.65 -7.93 7.66
N PHE A 139 -3.84 -8.37 6.41
CA PHE A 139 -3.36 -9.64 5.90
C PHE A 139 -1.83 -9.72 5.83
N GLN A 140 -1.17 -8.65 5.40
CA GLN A 140 0.30 -8.44 5.36
C GLN A 140 1.11 -9.52 4.64
N ARG A 141 0.52 -10.26 3.71
CA ARG A 141 1.19 -11.23 2.85
C ARG A 141 0.95 -10.87 1.39
N PRO A 142 1.86 -11.23 0.46
CA PRO A 142 1.57 -11.07 -0.95
C PRO A 142 0.25 -11.73 -1.31
N ALA A 143 -0.62 -11.00 -1.99
CA ALA A 143 -1.95 -11.49 -2.31
C ALA A 143 -2.46 -11.03 -3.66
N LEU A 144 -3.21 -11.91 -4.32
CA LEU A 144 -4.15 -11.54 -5.36
C LEU A 144 -5.37 -10.92 -4.69
N VAL A 145 -5.66 -9.69 -5.07
CA VAL A 145 -6.77 -8.89 -4.55
C VAL A 145 -7.80 -8.72 -5.65
N SER A 146 -9.08 -8.94 -5.35
CA SER A 146 -10.16 -8.79 -6.33
C SER A 146 -11.43 -8.17 -5.72
N GLY A 147 -12.46 -7.95 -6.56
CA GLY A 147 -13.64 -7.17 -6.18
C GLY A 147 -13.31 -5.68 -6.20
N ILE A 148 -13.62 -4.97 -5.13
CA ILE A 148 -13.20 -3.58 -4.90
C ILE A 148 -12.02 -3.47 -3.92
N GLY A 149 -11.41 -4.64 -3.53
CA GLY A 149 -10.30 -4.75 -2.59
C GLY A 149 -10.53 -5.73 -1.43
N GLU A 150 -11.73 -6.32 -1.34
CA GLU A 150 -12.16 -7.14 -0.21
C GLU A 150 -11.79 -8.62 -0.31
N LYS A 151 -11.55 -9.15 -1.52
CA LYS A 151 -11.23 -10.57 -1.73
C LYS A 151 -9.74 -10.75 -1.85
N LEU A 152 -9.16 -11.49 -0.91
CA LEU A 152 -7.72 -11.72 -0.81
C LEU A 152 -7.43 -13.21 -0.94
N GLU A 153 -6.51 -13.55 -1.84
CA GLU A 153 -5.95 -14.90 -2.01
C GLU A 153 -4.43 -14.81 -1.90
N ALA A 154 -3.83 -15.55 -0.94
CA ALA A 154 -2.39 -15.54 -0.74
C ALA A 154 -1.64 -15.94 -2.01
N TYR A 155 -0.57 -15.22 -2.34
CA TYR A 155 0.27 -15.49 -3.50
C TYR A 155 1.71 -15.81 -3.09
N GLN A 156 2.22 -16.97 -3.50
CA GLN A 156 3.55 -17.47 -3.09
C GLN A 156 4.61 -17.36 -4.20
N GLY A 157 4.26 -16.83 -5.36
CA GLY A 157 5.15 -16.79 -6.54
C GLY A 157 6.00 -15.51 -6.67
N LEU A 158 6.23 -14.75 -5.58
CA LEU A 158 7.13 -13.60 -5.59
C LEU A 158 8.54 -13.98 -5.18
N GLU A 159 9.49 -13.62 -6.01
CA GLU A 159 10.91 -13.69 -5.70
C GLU A 159 11.35 -12.46 -4.88
N ASN A 160 12.44 -12.59 -4.16
CA ASN A 160 12.98 -11.55 -3.27
C ASN A 160 13.74 -10.49 -4.10
N LEU A 161 13.02 -9.54 -4.69
CA LEU A 161 13.58 -8.45 -5.48
C LEU A 161 13.84 -7.22 -4.61
N LYS A 162 14.86 -6.44 -4.98
CA LYS A 162 15.10 -5.12 -4.39
C LYS A 162 14.21 -4.09 -5.07
N ILE A 163 13.72 -3.14 -4.28
CA ILE A 163 12.78 -2.12 -4.73
C ILE A 163 13.36 -0.74 -4.46
N LEU A 164 13.42 0.08 -5.48
CA LEU A 164 13.64 1.51 -5.33
C LEU A 164 12.32 2.23 -5.56
N LEU A 165 11.75 2.80 -4.48
CA LEU A 165 10.58 3.66 -4.55
C LEU A 165 11.04 5.10 -4.79
N ILE A 166 10.38 5.81 -5.70
CA ILE A 166 10.61 7.24 -5.91
C ILE A 166 9.27 7.99 -5.80
N PHE A 167 9.15 8.81 -4.77
CA PHE A 167 8.07 9.77 -4.64
C PHE A 167 8.49 11.09 -5.29
N PRO A 168 7.78 11.58 -6.32
CA PRO A 168 8.20 12.74 -7.11
C PRO A 168 7.89 14.10 -6.45
N GLY A 169 7.57 14.13 -5.15
CA GLY A 169 7.35 15.35 -4.39
C GLY A 169 5.93 15.93 -4.48
N PHE A 170 4.97 15.20 -5.08
CA PHE A 170 3.57 15.62 -5.14
C PHE A 170 2.61 14.46 -4.92
N GLY A 171 1.51 14.71 -4.22
CA GLY A 171 0.44 13.75 -4.01
C GLY A 171 -0.55 13.71 -5.17
N VAL A 172 -1.25 12.58 -5.34
CA VAL A 172 -2.30 12.37 -6.34
C VAL A 172 -3.60 11.92 -5.66
N SER A 173 -4.69 12.59 -6.00
CA SER A 173 -6.01 12.20 -5.51
C SER A 173 -6.52 10.96 -6.25
N THR A 174 -6.68 9.85 -5.53
CA THR A 174 -7.25 8.59 -6.05
C THR A 174 -8.60 8.82 -6.72
N ALA A 175 -9.48 9.60 -6.08
CA ALA A 175 -10.80 9.91 -6.62
C ALA A 175 -10.72 10.65 -7.97
N LYS A 176 -9.77 11.57 -8.13
CA LYS A 176 -9.57 12.29 -9.41
C LYS A 176 -9.07 11.35 -10.51
N VAL A 177 -8.18 10.40 -10.21
CA VAL A 177 -7.68 9.43 -11.19
C VAL A 177 -8.81 8.52 -11.66
N TYR A 178 -9.57 7.93 -10.74
CA TYR A 178 -10.72 7.08 -11.08
C TYR A 178 -11.81 7.82 -11.85
N LYS A 179 -12.08 9.08 -11.52
CA LYS A 179 -13.06 9.91 -12.23
C LYS A 179 -12.67 10.16 -13.69
N ASN A 180 -11.38 10.26 -13.99
CA ASN A 180 -10.84 10.51 -15.33
C ASN A 180 -10.42 9.23 -16.04
N LEU A 181 -10.65 8.05 -15.46
CA LEU A 181 -10.26 6.78 -16.04
C LEU A 181 -11.08 6.48 -17.30
N ASN A 182 -10.36 6.25 -18.41
CA ASN A 182 -10.96 5.77 -19.65
C ASN A 182 -10.67 4.27 -19.82
N LEU A 183 -11.67 3.44 -19.58
CA LEU A 183 -11.55 1.97 -19.67
C LEU A 183 -11.19 1.47 -21.07
N GLY A 184 -11.44 2.26 -22.13
CA GLY A 184 -11.03 1.94 -23.49
C GLY A 184 -9.51 2.00 -23.74
N LEU A 185 -8.78 2.72 -22.87
CA LEU A 185 -7.33 2.91 -22.97
C LEU A 185 -6.52 1.99 -22.06
N THR A 186 -7.17 1.08 -21.33
CA THR A 186 -6.47 0.16 -20.43
C THR A 186 -5.63 -0.86 -21.21
N LYS A 187 -4.33 -0.95 -20.86
CA LYS A 187 -3.33 -1.73 -21.62
C LYS A 187 -3.07 -3.14 -21.09
N CYS A 188 -3.55 -3.47 -19.89
CA CYS A 188 -3.31 -4.75 -19.20
C CYS A 188 -4.04 -5.95 -19.84
N LYS A 189 -4.13 -6.04 -21.18
CA LYS A 189 -5.16 -6.88 -21.84
C LYS A 189 -4.82 -8.37 -22.06
N LYS A 190 -3.57 -8.79 -22.14
CA LYS A 190 -3.30 -10.19 -22.62
C LYS A 190 -2.45 -11.06 -21.68
N LYS A 191 -1.39 -10.53 -21.11
CA LYS A 191 -0.42 -11.35 -20.36
C LYS A 191 -0.89 -11.76 -18.96
N LEU A 192 -1.77 -10.96 -18.35
CA LEU A 192 -2.23 -11.17 -16.97
C LEU A 192 -3.16 -12.39 -16.84
N ARG A 193 -4.00 -12.67 -17.85
CA ARG A 193 -4.93 -13.80 -17.80
C ARG A 193 -4.20 -15.15 -17.79
N SER A 194 -3.14 -15.28 -18.60
CA SER A 194 -2.32 -16.49 -18.62
C SER A 194 -1.53 -16.65 -17.31
N PHE A 195 -0.96 -15.57 -16.78
CA PHE A 195 -0.29 -15.54 -15.50
C PHE A 195 -1.19 -15.99 -14.34
N LEU A 196 -2.41 -15.43 -14.22
CA LEU A 196 -3.38 -15.79 -13.20
C LEU A 196 -3.85 -17.25 -13.29
N LEU A 197 -3.94 -17.80 -14.52
CA LEU A 197 -4.38 -19.18 -14.75
C LEU A 197 -3.24 -20.22 -14.58
N SER A 198 -2.00 -19.84 -14.86
CA SER A 198 -0.87 -20.79 -14.93
C SER A 198 -0.12 -20.98 -13.61
N LYS A 199 -0.42 -20.18 -12.55
CA LYS A 199 0.35 -20.17 -11.29
C LYS A 199 1.87 -20.01 -11.49
N GLN A 200 2.27 -19.38 -12.59
CA GLN A 200 3.68 -19.09 -12.89
C GLN A 200 4.27 -18.09 -11.91
N SER A 201 5.60 -18.10 -11.75
CA SER A 201 6.31 -17.07 -10.99
C SER A 201 6.12 -15.69 -11.62
N PHE A 202 6.11 -14.66 -10.78
CA PHE A 202 5.99 -13.28 -11.23
C PHE A 202 7.27 -12.83 -11.95
N ASP A 203 7.11 -12.35 -13.20
CA ASP A 203 8.20 -11.79 -14.01
C ASP A 203 8.01 -10.26 -14.14
N PRO A 204 8.93 -9.44 -13.58
CA PRO A 204 8.86 -7.98 -13.67
C PRO A 204 8.80 -7.43 -15.10
N GLY A 205 9.51 -8.06 -16.04
CA GLY A 205 9.56 -7.64 -17.44
C GLY A 205 8.24 -7.81 -18.19
N CYS A 206 7.40 -8.75 -17.72
CA CYS A 206 6.18 -9.15 -18.42
C CYS A 206 4.87 -8.80 -17.71
N HIS A 207 4.87 -8.82 -16.36
CA HIS A 207 3.64 -8.80 -15.57
C HIS A 207 3.32 -7.46 -14.92
N LEU A 208 4.29 -6.53 -14.85
CA LEU A 208 4.04 -5.17 -14.35
C LEU A 208 3.03 -4.43 -15.22
N CYS A 209 1.94 -4.01 -14.62
CA CYS A 209 0.88 -3.28 -15.32
C CYS A 209 -0.02 -2.52 -14.34
N ASN A 210 -0.40 -1.29 -14.69
CA ASN A 210 -1.35 -0.50 -13.89
C ASN A 210 -2.28 0.29 -14.82
N ASP A 211 -3.56 -0.06 -14.85
CA ASP A 211 -4.55 0.60 -15.68
C ASP A 211 -4.78 2.08 -15.31
N LEU A 212 -4.42 2.49 -14.10
CA LEU A 212 -4.50 3.88 -13.63
C LEU A 212 -3.31 4.73 -14.09
N GLU A 213 -2.15 4.10 -14.43
CA GLU A 213 -0.89 4.80 -14.70
C GLU A 213 -1.01 5.79 -15.86
N THR A 214 -1.61 5.39 -16.98
CA THR A 214 -1.75 6.27 -18.16
C THR A 214 -2.58 7.51 -17.82
N THR A 215 -3.67 7.34 -17.08
CA THR A 215 -4.54 8.45 -16.66
C THR A 215 -3.81 9.37 -15.67
N ALA A 216 -3.18 8.79 -14.65
CA ALA A 216 -2.44 9.59 -13.67
C ALA A 216 -1.28 10.35 -14.32
N ALA A 217 -0.50 9.70 -15.18
CA ALA A 217 0.65 10.31 -15.84
C ALA A 217 0.26 11.36 -16.90
N SER A 218 -0.92 11.28 -17.52
CA SER A 218 -1.43 12.36 -18.37
C SER A 218 -1.77 13.62 -17.59
N MET A 219 -2.21 13.48 -16.34
CA MET A 219 -2.49 14.59 -15.41
C MET A 219 -1.20 15.10 -14.74
N TYR A 220 -0.24 14.22 -14.51
CA TYR A 220 1.00 14.47 -13.77
C TYR A 220 2.20 13.86 -14.51
N PRO A 221 2.75 14.55 -15.54
CA PRO A 221 3.81 13.99 -16.40
C PRO A 221 5.09 13.55 -15.67
N GLY A 222 5.36 14.10 -14.48
CA GLY A 222 6.49 13.71 -13.62
C GLY A 222 6.52 12.23 -13.28
N ILE A 223 5.36 11.53 -13.31
CA ILE A 223 5.27 10.08 -13.12
C ILE A 223 6.05 9.33 -14.23
N PHE A 224 5.88 9.73 -15.50
CA PHE A 224 6.64 9.15 -16.61
C PHE A 224 8.12 9.46 -16.51
N THR A 225 8.49 10.69 -16.10
CA THR A 225 9.90 11.07 -15.91
C THR A 225 10.58 10.14 -14.91
N VAL A 226 9.96 9.87 -13.78
CA VAL A 226 10.49 8.94 -12.76
C VAL A 226 10.60 7.53 -13.32
N LYS A 227 9.54 7.04 -14.01
CA LYS A 227 9.53 5.70 -14.60
C LYS A 227 10.67 5.48 -15.60
N GLU A 228 10.86 6.42 -16.51
CA GLU A 228 11.96 6.37 -17.48
C GLU A 228 13.33 6.43 -16.81
N ALA A 229 13.47 7.23 -15.76
CA ALA A 229 14.71 7.32 -15.01
C ALA A 229 15.06 5.98 -14.35
N LEU A 230 14.11 5.31 -13.70
CA LEU A 230 14.31 3.98 -13.10
C LEU A 230 14.74 2.95 -14.17
N LEU A 231 14.07 2.91 -15.32
CA LEU A 231 14.41 1.99 -16.41
C LEU A 231 15.80 2.26 -16.99
N ARG A 232 16.17 3.54 -17.21
CA ARG A 232 17.51 3.92 -17.68
C ARG A 232 18.63 3.55 -16.71
N HIS A 233 18.31 3.43 -15.40
CA HIS A 233 19.28 3.05 -14.37
C HIS A 233 19.18 1.56 -13.99
N GLY A 234 18.67 0.70 -14.90
CA GLY A 234 18.80 -0.74 -14.82
C GLY A 234 17.69 -1.46 -14.05
N ALA A 235 16.56 -0.81 -13.79
CA ALA A 235 15.40 -1.53 -13.26
C ALA A 235 14.91 -2.59 -14.28
N LEU A 236 14.66 -3.82 -13.83
CA LEU A 236 14.05 -4.90 -14.62
C LEU A 236 12.66 -4.53 -15.12
N GLY A 237 12.00 -3.67 -14.38
CA GLY A 237 10.72 -3.06 -14.71
C GLY A 237 10.39 -1.95 -13.73
N ALA A 238 9.59 -0.97 -14.17
CA ALA A 238 9.15 0.15 -13.34
C ALA A 238 7.66 0.40 -13.52
N LEU A 239 6.96 0.72 -12.42
CA LEU A 239 5.52 0.92 -12.43
C LEU A 239 5.09 1.92 -11.35
N MET A 240 4.04 2.67 -11.63
CA MET A 240 3.34 3.49 -10.63
C MET A 240 2.56 2.60 -9.66
N SER A 241 2.70 2.84 -8.35
CA SER A 241 1.93 2.13 -7.33
C SER A 241 0.54 2.75 -7.15
N GLY A 242 -0.50 1.91 -7.17
CA GLY A 242 -1.88 2.35 -6.96
C GLY A 242 -2.28 3.47 -7.91
N SER A 243 -2.87 4.53 -7.38
CA SER A 243 -3.24 5.75 -8.12
C SER A 243 -2.08 6.75 -8.29
N GLY A 244 -0.89 6.42 -7.79
CA GLY A 244 0.28 7.29 -7.83
C GLY A 244 0.35 8.23 -6.60
N SER A 245 1.36 9.06 -6.55
CA SER A 245 2.38 9.40 -7.56
C SER A 245 3.64 8.53 -7.53
N THR A 246 3.88 7.77 -6.46
CA THR A 246 5.09 6.95 -6.33
C THR A 246 5.23 5.96 -7.48
N VAL A 247 6.42 5.92 -8.07
CA VAL A 247 6.83 4.90 -9.03
C VAL A 247 7.91 4.04 -8.37
N PHE A 248 7.82 2.74 -8.55
CA PHE A 248 8.83 1.81 -8.07
C PHE A 248 9.56 1.14 -9.23
N GLY A 249 10.85 0.87 -9.03
CA GLY A 249 11.68 0.04 -9.90
C GLY A 249 12.06 -1.25 -9.17
N LEU A 250 12.03 -2.37 -9.88
CA LEU A 250 12.44 -3.67 -9.40
C LEU A 250 13.84 -4.01 -9.91
N PHE A 251 14.71 -4.50 -9.03
CA PHE A 251 16.10 -4.83 -9.34
C PHE A 251 16.42 -6.26 -8.89
N SER A 252 17.28 -6.93 -9.65
CA SER A 252 17.71 -8.31 -9.37
C SER A 252 18.53 -8.44 -8.09
N ASP A 253 19.29 -7.39 -7.74
CA ASP A 253 20.25 -7.40 -6.64
C ASP A 253 20.41 -6.00 -6.00
N SER A 254 21.05 -6.01 -4.84
CA SER A 254 21.28 -4.81 -4.04
C SER A 254 22.24 -3.80 -4.69
N ASP A 255 23.26 -4.29 -5.42
CA ASP A 255 24.30 -3.43 -6.00
C ASP A 255 23.74 -2.57 -7.13
N ASN A 256 22.93 -3.16 -8.01
CA ASN A 256 22.26 -2.43 -9.09
C ASN A 256 21.22 -1.45 -8.53
N ALA A 257 20.46 -1.86 -7.51
CA ALA A 257 19.50 -0.98 -6.86
C ALA A 257 20.20 0.20 -6.16
N LEU A 258 21.34 -0.02 -5.48
CA LEU A 258 22.10 1.02 -4.81
C LEU A 258 22.75 2.00 -5.81
N LYS A 259 23.29 1.50 -6.93
CA LYS A 259 23.82 2.36 -8.01
C LYS A 259 22.73 3.28 -8.58
N ALA A 260 21.53 2.73 -8.84
CA ALA A 260 20.39 3.50 -9.30
C ALA A 260 19.96 4.55 -8.26
N ASN A 261 19.87 4.17 -6.99
CA ASN A 261 19.53 5.07 -5.90
C ASN A 261 20.51 6.25 -5.82
N ASN A 262 21.83 5.99 -5.85
CA ASN A 262 22.85 7.04 -5.75
C ASN A 262 22.80 8.00 -6.94
N ALA A 263 22.65 7.47 -8.16
CA ALA A 263 22.55 8.30 -9.37
C ALA A 263 21.28 9.16 -9.42
N LEU A 264 20.17 8.65 -8.91
CA LEU A 264 18.87 9.34 -8.94
C LEU A 264 18.66 10.28 -7.74
N ALA A 265 19.45 10.12 -6.67
CA ALA A 265 19.43 11.02 -5.51
C ALA A 265 19.94 12.45 -5.80
N GLU A 266 20.57 12.68 -6.96
CA GLU A 266 20.95 14.01 -7.42
C GLU A 266 19.75 14.93 -7.72
N ASN A 267 18.56 14.36 -7.89
CA ASN A 267 17.33 15.11 -8.09
C ASN A 267 16.69 15.45 -6.72
N ASP A 268 16.87 16.68 -6.28
CA ASP A 268 16.40 17.22 -5.00
C ASP A 268 14.87 17.25 -4.81
N LYS A 269 14.10 17.09 -5.90
CA LYS A 269 12.63 17.02 -5.86
C LYS A 269 12.09 15.62 -5.56
N TRP A 270 12.95 14.61 -5.63
CA TRP A 270 12.54 13.23 -5.44
C TRP A 270 12.91 12.72 -4.04
N GLN A 271 11.99 11.98 -3.44
CA GLN A 271 12.29 11.22 -2.22
C GLN A 271 12.47 9.76 -2.62
N LEU A 272 13.65 9.20 -2.32
CA LEU A 272 14.04 7.85 -2.70
C LEU A 272 14.03 6.94 -1.47
N TYR A 273 13.52 5.73 -1.65
CA TYR A 273 13.50 4.71 -0.59
C TYR A 273 13.94 3.37 -1.20
N LEU A 274 15.14 2.92 -0.83
CA LEU A 274 15.63 1.58 -1.17
C LEU A 274 15.11 0.61 -0.11
N VAL A 275 14.26 -0.34 -0.51
CA VAL A 275 13.52 -1.21 0.41
C VAL A 275 13.46 -2.65 -0.10
N ASP A 276 13.16 -3.58 0.80
CA ASP A 276 12.89 -4.97 0.47
C ASP A 276 11.40 -5.23 0.25
N MET A 277 11.12 -6.19 -0.62
CA MET A 277 9.80 -6.78 -0.77
C MET A 277 9.52 -7.73 0.40
N MET A 278 8.36 -7.60 1.02
CA MET A 278 7.95 -8.52 2.08
C MET A 278 7.26 -9.74 1.47
N THR A 279 8.03 -10.81 1.23
CA THR A 279 7.55 -12.05 0.59
C THR A 279 7.16 -13.15 1.56
N LYS A 280 7.54 -13.04 2.85
CA LYS A 280 7.31 -14.05 3.91
C LYS A 280 6.32 -13.57 4.95
N GLU A 281 5.75 -14.51 5.71
CA GLU A 281 4.95 -14.21 6.90
C GLU A 281 5.80 -13.57 8.00
N LYS A 282 5.18 -12.69 8.80
CA LYS A 282 5.84 -11.95 9.89
C LYS A 282 6.30 -12.84 11.08
N GLY A 283 6.32 -14.15 10.92
CA GLY A 283 6.79 -15.13 11.90
C GLY A 283 8.14 -15.79 11.56
N ASP A 284 8.60 -15.63 10.32
CA ASP A 284 9.82 -16.32 9.84
C ASP A 284 11.12 -15.50 10.00
N ASN A 285 11.06 -14.32 10.61
CA ASN A 285 12.24 -13.50 10.88
C ASN A 285 12.62 -13.64 12.37
N PRO A 286 13.76 -14.29 12.73
CA PRO A 286 14.18 -14.51 14.11
C PRO A 286 14.74 -13.27 14.83
N GLU A 287 14.77 -12.08 14.21
CA GLU A 287 15.42 -10.88 14.76
C GLU A 287 14.46 -9.70 14.95
N GLN A 288 13.38 -9.86 15.71
CA GLN A 288 12.65 -8.73 16.27
C GLN A 288 12.08 -9.15 17.64
N GLY A 289 12.99 -9.28 18.63
CA GLY A 289 12.71 -9.37 20.04
C GLY A 289 12.80 -7.99 20.69
#